data_15836ff7d30c49e168fea4337dbdf258
#
_entry.id   15836ff7d30c49e168fea4337dbdf258
#
_cell.length_a   1.000
_cell.length_b   1.000
_cell.length_c   1.000
_cell.angle_alpha   90.00
_cell.angle_beta   90.00
_cell.angle_gamma   90.00
#
_symmetry.space_group_name_H-M   'P 1'
#
loop_
_entity.id
_entity.type
_entity.pdbx_description
1 polymer ?
#
loop_
_entity_poly.entity_id
_entity_poly.type
_entity_poly.pdbx_seq_one_letter_code
_entity_poly.pdbx_strand_id
1 'polypeptide(L)'
;MEQLKKRSVIYARVSSQNDRQDTTRQIKDLEKYAIGQDVKIEKIYEEHISGAKKNEERRILQDCLEYCISNSVNYLYLSEISRLGRSTLQVLRSLERLHEAKVSVFIQNLGIYSLMEDGKVNPIASILITVLAEMANIERSNIQYRLNSGRQQYINKGGKLGRKVGYRKTNDQLKEEYRNVIAMLRKGYSVRAIAKLENISPTTVQKIKNAESINH
;
A
#
# COMPACT_ATOMS: atom_id res chain seq x y z
N MET A 1 37.04 19.40 -10.89
CA MET A 1 35.83 18.55 -11.03
C MET A 1 34.92 18.87 -9.87
N GLU A 2 33.81 19.52 -10.13
CA GLU A 2 32.78 19.76 -9.12
C GLU A 2 32.19 18.40 -8.74
N GLN A 3 32.47 17.95 -7.52
CA GLN A 3 31.81 16.72 -7.02
C GLN A 3 30.31 16.97 -7.04
N LEU A 4 29.59 16.21 -7.85
CA LEU A 4 28.11 16.24 -7.84
C LEU A 4 27.64 15.97 -6.41
N LYS A 5 27.09 17.00 -5.77
CA LYS A 5 26.56 16.89 -4.41
C LYS A 5 25.51 15.78 -4.36
N LYS A 6 25.62 14.89 -3.37
CA LYS A 6 24.60 13.87 -3.12
C LYS A 6 23.25 14.56 -2.87
N ARG A 7 22.16 13.97 -3.38
CA ARG A 7 20.83 14.56 -3.36
C ARG A 7 19.94 13.81 -2.38
N SER A 8 19.09 14.52 -1.69
CA SER A 8 18.19 13.94 -0.71
C SER A 8 16.76 14.48 -0.80
N VAL A 9 15.85 13.68 -0.27
CA VAL A 9 14.47 14.03 -0.04
C VAL A 9 14.17 13.82 1.44
N ILE A 10 13.35 14.69 2.03
CA ILE A 10 12.85 14.54 3.39
C ILE A 10 11.38 14.14 3.32
N TYR A 11 11.00 13.15 4.10
CA TYR A 11 9.59 12.81 4.31
C TYR A 11 9.26 12.87 5.81
N ALA A 12 8.27 13.69 6.15
CA ALA A 12 7.77 13.87 7.49
C ALA A 12 6.27 13.58 7.57
N ARG A 13 5.81 12.98 8.68
CA ARG A 13 4.41 12.68 8.91
C ARG A 13 3.97 13.00 10.32
N VAL A 14 2.82 13.64 10.44
CA VAL A 14 2.15 13.90 11.72
C VAL A 14 0.75 13.31 11.76
N SER A 15 0.28 13.00 12.97
CA SER A 15 -0.99 12.32 13.20
C SER A 15 -2.21 13.23 13.22
N SER A 16 -2.05 14.52 13.48
CA SER A 16 -3.17 15.49 13.57
C SER A 16 -2.78 16.89 13.10
N GLN A 17 -3.81 17.71 12.83
CA GLN A 17 -3.60 19.13 12.44
C GLN A 17 -3.00 19.99 13.58
N ASN A 18 -3.09 19.52 14.83
CA ASN A 18 -2.56 20.26 15.99
C ASN A 18 -1.05 20.07 16.20
N ASP A 19 -0.43 19.09 15.55
CA ASP A 19 1.00 18.76 15.72
C ASP A 19 1.92 19.45 14.68
N ARG A 20 1.51 20.61 14.14
CA ARG A 20 2.33 21.37 13.16
C ARG A 20 3.71 21.73 13.71
N GLN A 21 3.80 22.03 15.00
CA GLN A 21 5.10 22.36 15.64
C GLN A 21 6.06 21.17 15.64
N ASP A 22 5.54 19.94 15.80
CA ASP A 22 6.35 18.72 15.81
C ASP A 22 6.89 18.38 14.41
N THR A 23 6.07 18.55 13.35
CA THR A 23 6.55 18.35 11.97
C THR A 23 7.62 19.34 11.58
N THR A 24 7.39 20.63 11.88
CA THR A 24 8.35 21.68 11.57
C THR A 24 9.68 21.43 12.27
N ARG A 25 9.66 20.94 13.51
CA ARG A 25 10.87 20.56 14.24
C ARG A 25 11.57 19.37 13.59
N GLN A 26 10.84 18.29 13.28
CA GLN A 26 11.39 17.10 12.61
C GLN A 26 12.06 17.46 11.27
N ILE A 27 11.42 18.29 10.46
CA ILE A 27 11.97 18.74 9.18
C ILE A 27 13.25 19.54 9.42
N LYS A 28 13.24 20.53 10.31
CA LYS A 28 14.42 21.35 10.62
C LYS A 28 15.60 20.51 11.13
N ASP A 29 15.35 19.51 11.96
CA ASP A 29 16.40 18.64 12.49
C ASP A 29 17.01 17.78 11.36
N LEU A 30 16.20 17.27 10.43
CA LEU A 30 16.66 16.53 9.26
C LEU A 30 17.39 17.42 8.24
N GLU A 31 16.91 18.65 8.03
CA GLU A 31 17.58 19.65 7.18
C GLU A 31 18.96 19.99 7.72
N LYS A 32 19.04 20.28 9.02
CA LYS A 32 20.32 20.58 9.69
C LYS A 32 21.31 19.42 9.55
N TYR A 33 20.81 18.18 9.70
CA TYR A 33 21.63 17.00 9.53
C TYR A 33 22.14 16.87 8.07
N ALA A 34 21.25 16.99 7.08
CA ALA A 34 21.61 16.88 5.67
C ALA A 34 22.64 17.93 5.25
N ILE A 35 22.48 19.18 5.69
CA ILE A 35 23.42 20.26 5.45
C ILE A 35 24.78 19.95 6.08
N GLY A 36 24.80 19.42 7.30
CA GLY A 36 26.04 18.99 7.97
C GLY A 36 26.79 17.87 7.27
N GLN A 37 26.10 17.08 6.44
CA GLN A 37 26.68 16.01 5.61
C GLN A 37 27.00 16.48 4.17
N ASP A 38 26.90 17.76 3.85
CA ASP A 38 27.04 18.35 2.51
C ASP A 38 26.12 17.70 1.46
N VAL A 39 24.90 17.35 1.86
CA VAL A 39 23.87 16.74 1.00
C VAL A 39 22.84 17.79 0.64
N LYS A 40 22.53 17.91 -0.66
CA LYS A 40 21.51 18.83 -1.16
C LYS A 40 20.12 18.26 -0.94
N ILE A 41 19.25 19.01 -0.26
CA ILE A 41 17.84 18.68 -0.15
C ILE A 41 17.12 19.19 -1.39
N GLU A 42 16.48 18.29 -2.14
CA GLU A 42 15.74 18.64 -3.36
C GLU A 42 14.27 18.88 -3.09
N LYS A 43 13.68 18.08 -2.20
CA LYS A 43 12.25 18.16 -1.92
C LYS A 43 11.92 17.70 -0.51
N ILE A 44 10.88 18.31 0.04
CA ILE A 44 10.31 17.94 1.34
C ILE A 44 8.87 17.54 1.12
N TYR A 45 8.51 16.36 1.62
CA TYR A 45 7.15 15.84 1.62
C TYR A 45 6.63 15.81 3.04
N GLU A 46 5.53 16.54 3.27
CA GLU A 46 4.86 16.61 4.56
C GLU A 46 3.46 16.03 4.46
N GLU A 47 3.15 15.03 5.28
CA GLU A 47 1.87 14.35 5.28
C GLU A 47 1.16 14.49 6.62
N HIS A 48 -0.02 15.12 6.58
CA HIS A 48 -0.93 15.22 7.73
C HIS A 48 -2.00 14.14 7.64
N ILE A 49 -1.79 13.01 8.31
CA ILE A 49 -2.72 11.88 8.22
C ILE A 49 -2.83 11.14 9.54
N SER A 50 -4.08 10.81 9.95
CA SER A 50 -4.29 10.00 11.13
C SER A 50 -3.73 8.59 10.94
N GLY A 51 -3.19 8.00 12.00
CA GLY A 51 -2.62 6.65 12.00
C GLY A 51 -3.54 5.53 11.48
N ALA A 52 -4.82 5.78 11.10
CA ALA A 52 -5.80 4.77 10.70
C ALA A 52 -5.97 4.48 9.18
N LYS A 53 -5.41 5.28 8.24
CA LYS A 53 -5.55 5.04 6.77
C LYS A 53 -4.52 4.08 6.18
N LYS A 54 -4.85 3.29 5.15
CA LYS A 54 -3.95 2.35 4.47
C LYS A 54 -2.84 3.10 3.70
N ASN A 55 -1.68 2.47 3.44
CA ASN A 55 -0.58 3.11 2.69
C ASN A 55 -0.96 3.51 1.27
N GLU A 56 -1.84 2.74 0.61
CA GLU A 56 -2.37 3.07 -0.72
C GLU A 56 -3.17 4.38 -0.72
N GLU A 57 -3.71 4.78 0.44
CA GLU A 57 -4.40 6.05 0.65
C GLU A 57 -3.42 7.19 1.02
N ARG A 58 -2.13 6.87 1.21
CA ARG A 58 -1.06 7.80 1.55
C ARG A 58 -0.38 8.33 0.28
N ARG A 59 -1.11 9.14 -0.48
CA ARG A 59 -0.64 9.67 -1.77
C ARG A 59 0.70 10.39 -1.64
N ILE A 60 0.87 11.20 -0.61
CA ILE A 60 2.11 11.96 -0.40
C ILE A 60 3.31 11.04 -0.17
N LEU A 61 3.14 9.93 0.57
CA LEU A 61 4.20 8.93 0.70
C LEU A 61 4.50 8.25 -0.64
N GLN A 62 3.47 7.85 -1.39
CA GLN A 62 3.69 7.22 -2.70
C GLN A 62 4.40 8.18 -3.66
N ASP A 63 3.95 9.43 -3.73
CA ASP A 63 4.60 10.47 -4.55
C ASP A 63 6.06 10.71 -4.13
N CYS A 64 6.36 10.64 -2.83
CA CYS A 64 7.71 10.73 -2.31
C CYS A 64 8.59 9.55 -2.76
N LEU A 65 8.09 8.31 -2.61
CA LEU A 65 8.81 7.11 -3.03
C LEU A 65 9.05 7.10 -4.54
N GLU A 66 8.02 7.40 -5.34
CA GLU A 66 8.12 7.51 -6.80
C GLU A 66 9.14 8.58 -7.22
N TYR A 67 9.11 9.75 -6.56
CA TYR A 67 10.08 10.81 -6.84
C TYR A 67 11.51 10.35 -6.55
N CYS A 68 11.75 9.72 -5.40
CA CYS A 68 13.08 9.21 -5.04
C CYS A 68 13.61 8.20 -6.07
N ILE A 69 12.75 7.29 -6.53
CA ILE A 69 13.11 6.24 -7.50
C ILE A 69 13.34 6.83 -8.88
N SER A 70 12.38 7.63 -9.40
CA SER A 70 12.43 8.16 -10.76
C SER A 70 13.56 9.18 -10.97
N ASN A 71 13.96 9.90 -9.93
CA ASN A 71 15.01 10.92 -10.01
C ASN A 71 16.37 10.43 -9.50
N SER A 72 16.53 9.13 -9.21
CA SER A 72 17.77 8.55 -8.69
C SER A 72 18.34 9.35 -7.51
N VAL A 73 17.50 9.67 -6.53
CA VAL A 73 17.89 10.38 -5.30
C VAL A 73 18.81 9.48 -4.48
N ASN A 74 19.83 10.03 -3.87
CA ASN A 74 20.77 9.23 -3.07
C ASN A 74 20.18 8.84 -1.71
N TYR A 75 19.46 9.77 -1.06
CA TYR A 75 18.98 9.59 0.30
C TYR A 75 17.53 10.00 0.50
N LEU A 76 16.78 9.18 1.22
CA LEU A 76 15.51 9.55 1.81
C LEU A 76 15.70 9.70 3.33
N TYR A 77 15.44 10.88 3.85
CA TYR A 77 15.58 11.18 5.28
C TYR A 77 14.24 11.06 6.01
N LEU A 78 14.24 10.33 7.12
CA LEU A 78 13.08 10.07 7.97
C LEU A 78 13.46 10.27 9.44
N SER A 79 12.53 10.76 10.27
CA SER A 79 12.72 10.78 11.72
C SER A 79 12.75 9.38 12.33
N GLU A 80 11.89 8.47 11.83
CA GLU A 80 11.80 7.08 12.28
C GLU A 80 11.27 6.17 11.17
N ILE A 81 11.60 4.90 11.23
CA ILE A 81 11.25 3.91 10.19
C ILE A 81 9.75 3.69 10.03
N SER A 82 8.96 3.90 11.09
CA SER A 82 7.49 3.81 11.09
C SER A 82 6.82 4.80 10.13
N ARG A 83 7.57 5.78 9.62
CA ARG A 83 7.07 6.72 8.60
C ARG A 83 6.83 6.06 7.25
N LEU A 84 7.57 5.00 6.92
CA LEU A 84 7.44 4.27 5.65
C LEU A 84 6.23 3.34 5.56
N GLY A 85 5.57 3.04 6.67
CA GLY A 85 4.42 2.14 6.66
C GLY A 85 3.68 2.11 7.99
N ARG A 86 2.51 1.51 8.01
CA ARG A 86 1.71 1.31 9.21
C ARG A 86 1.81 -0.09 9.78
N SER A 87 2.03 -1.04 8.91
CA SER A 87 2.37 -2.41 9.27
C SER A 87 3.81 -2.65 8.90
N THR A 88 4.41 -3.57 9.62
CA THR A 88 5.79 -3.98 9.39
C THR A 88 6.02 -4.43 7.95
N LEU A 89 5.03 -5.13 7.35
CA LEU A 89 5.08 -5.54 5.95
C LEU A 89 5.15 -4.36 4.97
N GLN A 90 4.42 -3.28 5.24
CA GLN A 90 4.44 -2.09 4.38
C GLN A 90 5.78 -1.36 4.47
N VAL A 91 6.36 -1.27 5.66
CA VAL A 91 7.71 -0.72 5.85
C VAL A 91 8.74 -1.51 5.05
N LEU A 92 8.71 -2.85 5.15
CA LEU A 92 9.62 -3.73 4.40
C LEU A 92 9.51 -3.54 2.89
N ARG A 93 8.28 -3.52 2.34
CA ARG A 93 8.05 -3.29 0.91
C ARG A 93 8.56 -1.91 0.43
N SER A 94 8.38 -0.88 1.26
CA SER A 94 8.88 0.45 0.93
C SER A 94 10.41 0.49 0.92
N LEU A 95 11.06 -0.17 1.90
CA LEU A 95 12.52 -0.29 1.94
C LEU A 95 13.06 -1.08 0.74
N GLU A 96 12.46 -2.22 0.42
CA GLU A 96 12.83 -3.05 -0.73
C GLU A 96 12.82 -2.25 -2.03
N ARG A 97 11.71 -1.55 -2.34
CA ARG A 97 11.60 -0.69 -3.52
C ARG A 97 12.70 0.40 -3.57
N LEU A 98 13.00 1.03 -2.44
CA LEU A 98 14.05 2.06 -2.37
C LEU A 98 15.44 1.45 -2.56
N HIS A 99 15.72 0.29 -1.96
CA HIS A 99 17.01 -0.41 -2.10
C HIS A 99 17.26 -0.91 -3.53
N GLU A 100 16.23 -1.43 -4.21
CA GLU A 100 16.32 -1.79 -5.64
C GLU A 100 16.73 -0.60 -6.50
N ALA A 101 16.21 0.59 -6.17
CA ALA A 101 16.57 1.84 -6.84
C ALA A 101 17.88 2.49 -6.30
N LYS A 102 18.60 1.81 -5.39
CA LYS A 102 19.82 2.33 -4.74
C LYS A 102 19.61 3.61 -3.93
N VAL A 103 18.42 3.85 -3.44
CA VAL A 103 18.09 4.95 -2.55
C VAL A 103 18.32 4.49 -1.11
N SER A 104 19.28 5.11 -0.41
CA SER A 104 19.54 4.82 1.00
C SER A 104 18.59 5.59 1.90
N VAL A 105 18.01 4.92 2.87
CA VAL A 105 17.12 5.56 3.87
C VAL A 105 17.94 5.89 5.11
N PHE A 106 17.96 7.17 5.49
CA PHE A 106 18.49 7.61 6.77
C PHE A 106 17.38 7.63 7.81
N ILE A 107 17.61 6.96 8.93
CA ILE A 107 16.66 6.82 10.04
C ILE A 107 17.23 7.56 11.23
N GLN A 108 16.73 8.78 11.46
CA GLN A 108 17.31 9.73 12.40
C GLN A 108 17.37 9.22 13.84
N ASN A 109 16.27 8.63 14.34
CA ASN A 109 16.22 8.12 15.73
C ASN A 109 17.20 6.96 16.01
N LEU A 110 17.71 6.31 14.97
CA LEU A 110 18.72 5.26 15.05
C LEU A 110 20.10 5.75 14.62
N GLY A 111 20.20 6.89 13.96
CA GLY A 111 21.45 7.43 13.42
C GLY A 111 22.08 6.57 12.33
N ILE A 112 21.28 5.78 11.58
CA ILE A 112 21.80 4.82 10.59
C ILE A 112 21.27 5.08 9.18
N TYR A 113 22.10 4.75 8.19
CA TYR A 113 21.73 4.61 6.79
C TYR A 113 21.40 3.17 6.46
N SER A 114 20.38 2.92 5.65
CA SER A 114 19.97 1.58 5.27
C SER A 114 20.90 0.91 4.26
N LEU A 115 21.59 1.70 3.42
CA LEU A 115 22.62 1.24 2.50
C LEU A 115 23.96 1.89 2.87
N MET A 116 25.05 1.17 2.63
CA MET A 116 26.42 1.68 2.68
C MET A 116 26.78 2.40 1.37
N GLU A 117 27.95 3.05 1.33
CA GLU A 117 28.40 3.79 0.14
C GLU A 117 28.61 2.90 -1.09
N ASP A 118 28.93 1.63 -0.90
CA ASP A 118 29.05 0.63 -1.98
C ASP A 118 27.69 0.12 -2.49
N GLY A 119 26.58 0.63 -1.95
CA GLY A 119 25.21 0.26 -2.29
C GLY A 119 24.73 -1.06 -1.68
N LYS A 120 25.53 -1.70 -0.82
CA LYS A 120 25.10 -2.87 -0.06
C LYS A 120 24.29 -2.48 1.15
N VAL A 121 23.44 -3.38 1.62
CA VAL A 121 22.66 -3.16 2.84
C VAL A 121 23.60 -3.03 4.03
N ASN A 122 23.40 -1.99 4.83
CA ASN A 122 24.14 -1.80 6.08
C ASN A 122 23.87 -2.97 7.03
N PRO A 123 24.89 -3.62 7.62
CA PRO A 123 24.70 -4.77 8.51
C PRO A 123 23.74 -4.49 9.68
N ILE A 124 23.79 -3.29 10.28
CA ILE A 124 22.87 -2.91 11.37
C ILE A 124 21.46 -2.78 10.83
N ALA A 125 21.27 -2.16 9.65
CA ALA A 125 19.97 -2.07 8.98
C ALA A 125 19.46 -3.45 8.59
N SER A 126 20.34 -4.39 8.19
CA SER A 126 19.97 -5.79 7.89
C SER A 126 19.37 -6.49 9.10
N ILE A 127 19.93 -6.33 10.27
CA ILE A 127 19.39 -6.87 11.53
C ILE A 127 18.02 -6.28 11.80
N LEU A 128 17.86 -4.96 11.67
CA LEU A 128 16.58 -4.27 11.85
C LEU A 128 15.52 -4.80 10.86
N ILE A 129 15.87 -4.95 9.58
CA ILE A 129 14.98 -5.51 8.55
C ILE A 129 14.56 -6.93 8.90
N THR A 130 15.46 -7.76 9.39
CA THR A 130 15.16 -9.13 9.83
C THR A 130 14.16 -9.14 11.00
N VAL A 131 14.40 -8.31 12.02
CA VAL A 131 13.47 -8.17 13.16
C VAL A 131 12.10 -7.68 12.69
N LEU A 132 12.04 -6.70 11.79
CA LEU A 132 10.79 -6.24 11.21
C LEU A 132 10.08 -7.34 10.41
N ALA A 133 10.81 -8.17 9.67
CA ALA A 133 10.22 -9.30 8.94
C ALA A 133 9.56 -10.30 9.88
N GLU A 134 10.21 -10.65 10.98
CA GLU A 134 9.64 -11.55 12.00
C GLU A 134 8.45 -10.92 12.70
N MET A 135 8.49 -9.63 13.02
CA MET A 135 7.32 -8.92 13.57
C MET A 135 6.13 -8.95 12.61
N ALA A 136 6.36 -8.79 11.31
CA ALA A 136 5.30 -8.90 10.29
C ALA A 136 4.68 -10.31 10.23
N ASN A 137 5.48 -11.35 10.44
CA ASN A 137 5.01 -12.73 10.52
C ASN A 137 4.14 -12.95 11.77
N ILE A 138 4.57 -12.43 12.91
CA ILE A 138 3.82 -12.49 14.18
C ILE A 138 2.49 -11.73 14.03
N GLU A 139 2.47 -10.54 13.45
CA GLU A 139 1.25 -9.79 13.19
C GLU A 139 0.25 -10.59 12.34
N ARG A 140 0.70 -11.22 11.24
CA ARG A 140 -0.14 -12.07 10.40
C ARG A 140 -0.71 -13.25 11.16
N SER A 141 0.13 -13.93 11.94
CA SER A 141 -0.28 -15.09 12.77
C SER A 141 -1.34 -14.68 13.79
N ASN A 142 -1.17 -13.54 14.46
CA ASN A 142 -2.12 -13.00 15.40
C ASN A 142 -3.46 -12.63 14.75
N ILE A 143 -3.44 -12.04 13.57
CA ILE A 143 -4.65 -11.73 12.79
C ILE A 143 -5.38 -13.03 12.43
N GLN A 144 -4.66 -14.02 11.91
CA GLN A 144 -5.22 -15.31 11.53
C GLN A 144 -5.84 -16.03 12.73
N TYR A 145 -5.15 -16.03 13.88
CA TYR A 145 -5.66 -16.59 15.13
C TYR A 145 -6.98 -15.92 15.55
N ARG A 146 -7.04 -14.57 15.57
CA ARG A 146 -8.27 -13.84 15.93
C ARG A 146 -9.42 -14.14 14.97
N LEU A 147 -9.14 -14.20 13.65
CA LEU A 147 -10.15 -14.53 12.66
C LEU A 147 -10.69 -15.95 12.83
N ASN A 148 -9.81 -16.92 13.10
CA ASN A 148 -10.20 -18.30 13.33
C ASN A 148 -10.99 -18.45 14.63
N SER A 149 -10.55 -17.81 15.71
CA SER A 149 -11.27 -17.78 16.99
C SER A 149 -12.66 -17.15 16.84
N GLY A 150 -12.78 -16.00 16.18
CA GLY A 150 -14.06 -15.35 15.91
C GLY A 150 -14.98 -16.22 15.03
N ARG A 151 -14.41 -16.90 14.00
CA ARG A 151 -15.15 -17.85 13.16
C ARG A 151 -15.68 -19.02 14.00
N GLN A 152 -14.86 -19.60 14.87
CA GLN A 152 -15.26 -20.72 15.72
C GLN A 152 -16.36 -20.32 16.71
N GLN A 153 -16.23 -19.14 17.33
CA GLN A 153 -17.28 -18.61 18.21
C GLN A 153 -18.62 -18.40 17.48
N TYR A 154 -18.56 -17.89 16.22
CA TYR A 154 -19.75 -17.72 15.40
C TYR A 154 -20.43 -19.06 15.08
N ILE A 155 -19.64 -20.10 14.73
CA ILE A 155 -20.15 -21.46 14.49
C ILE A 155 -20.76 -22.03 15.77
N ASN A 156 -20.09 -21.90 16.91
CA ASN A 156 -20.56 -22.40 18.20
C ASN A 156 -21.90 -21.76 18.65
N LYS A 157 -22.16 -20.51 18.21
CA LYS A 157 -23.44 -19.81 18.39
C LYS A 157 -24.51 -20.20 17.36
N GLY A 158 -24.29 -21.26 16.58
CA GLY A 158 -25.23 -21.72 15.52
C GLY A 158 -25.13 -20.95 14.20
N GLY A 159 -24.13 -20.09 14.04
CA GLY A 159 -23.90 -19.38 12.81
C GLY A 159 -23.39 -20.31 11.69
N LYS A 160 -23.81 -20.05 10.45
CA LYS A 160 -23.35 -20.78 9.27
C LYS A 160 -22.42 -19.90 8.46
N LEU A 161 -21.24 -20.42 8.13
CA LEU A 161 -20.28 -19.74 7.26
C LEU A 161 -20.65 -19.94 5.78
N GLY A 162 -20.20 -19.01 4.95
CA GLY A 162 -20.44 -19.04 3.53
C GLY A 162 -21.64 -18.18 3.10
N ARG A 163 -22.05 -18.37 1.86
CA ARG A 163 -23.17 -17.61 1.26
C ARG A 163 -24.49 -18.01 1.96
N LYS A 164 -25.30 -17.03 2.34
CA LYS A 164 -26.63 -17.29 2.93
C LYS A 164 -27.44 -18.14 1.98
N VAL A 165 -28.11 -19.17 2.54
CA VAL A 165 -29.01 -20.04 1.78
C VAL A 165 -30.10 -19.16 1.16
N GLY A 166 -30.36 -19.35 -0.15
CA GLY A 166 -31.38 -18.58 -0.86
C GLY A 166 -30.93 -17.18 -1.33
N TYR A 167 -29.73 -16.69 -0.96
CA TYR A 167 -29.26 -15.42 -1.47
C TYR A 167 -29.08 -15.49 -3.00
N ARG A 168 -29.82 -14.66 -3.71
CA ARG A 168 -29.65 -14.41 -5.15
C ARG A 168 -29.43 -12.90 -5.33
N LYS A 169 -28.55 -12.53 -6.25
CA LYS A 169 -28.43 -11.11 -6.64
C LYS A 169 -29.78 -10.66 -7.21
N THR A 170 -30.19 -9.45 -6.86
CA THR A 170 -31.38 -8.84 -7.47
C THR A 170 -31.15 -8.62 -8.97
N ASN A 171 -32.24 -8.52 -9.74
CA ASN A 171 -32.13 -8.23 -11.17
C ASN A 171 -31.39 -6.93 -11.45
N ASP A 172 -31.57 -5.91 -10.60
CA ASP A 172 -30.89 -4.63 -10.75
C ASP A 172 -29.38 -4.73 -10.50
N GLN A 173 -28.97 -5.50 -9.48
CA GLN A 173 -27.56 -5.79 -9.23
C GLN A 173 -26.91 -6.57 -10.37
N LEU A 174 -27.65 -7.53 -10.97
CA LEU A 174 -27.18 -8.25 -12.15
C LEU A 174 -27.05 -7.34 -13.37
N LYS A 175 -28.01 -6.45 -13.58
CA LYS A 175 -27.99 -5.49 -14.70
C LYS A 175 -26.82 -4.52 -14.57
N GLU A 176 -26.53 -4.06 -13.37
CA GLU A 176 -25.42 -3.13 -13.12
C GLU A 176 -24.06 -3.79 -13.33
N GLU A 177 -23.89 -5.01 -12.77
CA GLU A 177 -22.64 -5.76 -12.86
C GLU A 177 -22.31 -6.23 -14.29
N TYR A 178 -23.36 -6.55 -15.08
CA TYR A 178 -23.20 -7.14 -16.42
C TYR A 178 -23.72 -6.24 -17.55
N ARG A 179 -23.57 -4.91 -17.42
CA ARG A 179 -24.01 -3.93 -18.42
C ARG A 179 -23.53 -4.25 -19.84
N ASN A 180 -22.25 -4.67 -19.97
CA ASN A 180 -21.65 -5.02 -21.25
C ASN A 180 -22.32 -6.24 -21.86
N VAL A 181 -22.55 -7.28 -21.05
CA VAL A 181 -23.26 -8.49 -21.49
C VAL A 181 -24.66 -8.17 -22.01
N ILE A 182 -25.39 -7.32 -21.30
CA ILE A 182 -26.73 -6.87 -21.71
C ILE A 182 -26.68 -6.08 -23.02
N ALA A 183 -25.69 -5.19 -23.17
CA ALA A 183 -25.51 -4.44 -24.41
C ALA A 183 -25.23 -5.37 -25.61
N MET A 184 -24.44 -6.42 -25.43
CA MET A 184 -24.16 -7.43 -26.47
C MET A 184 -25.40 -8.28 -26.76
N LEU A 185 -26.17 -8.67 -25.75
CA LEU A 185 -27.45 -9.40 -25.94
C LEU A 185 -28.42 -8.57 -26.78
N ARG A 186 -28.57 -7.29 -26.52
CA ARG A 186 -29.41 -6.35 -27.28
C ARG A 186 -28.94 -6.19 -28.73
N LYS A 187 -27.64 -6.27 -28.98
CA LYS A 187 -27.05 -6.27 -30.33
C LYS A 187 -27.16 -7.60 -31.05
N GLY A 188 -27.80 -8.64 -30.48
CA GLY A 188 -28.03 -9.92 -31.10
C GLY A 188 -26.85 -10.91 -31.05
N TYR A 189 -25.83 -10.64 -30.25
CA TYR A 189 -24.73 -11.63 -30.12
C TYR A 189 -25.20 -12.92 -29.46
N SER A 190 -24.66 -14.05 -29.93
CA SER A 190 -25.00 -15.34 -29.35
C SER A 190 -24.45 -15.53 -27.94
N VAL A 191 -25.16 -16.30 -27.10
CA VAL A 191 -24.75 -16.61 -25.71
C VAL A 191 -23.31 -17.15 -25.65
N ARG A 192 -22.93 -18.00 -26.62
CA ARG A 192 -21.57 -18.57 -26.67
C ARG A 192 -20.52 -17.52 -27.05
N ALA A 193 -20.82 -16.60 -27.96
CA ALA A 193 -19.94 -15.55 -28.36
C ALA A 193 -19.68 -14.56 -27.19
N ILE A 194 -20.75 -14.17 -26.51
CA ILE A 194 -20.65 -13.29 -25.32
C ILE A 194 -19.86 -13.95 -24.20
N ALA A 195 -20.12 -15.23 -23.92
CA ALA A 195 -19.40 -16.00 -22.91
C ALA A 195 -17.88 -16.00 -23.16
N LYS A 196 -17.47 -16.14 -24.43
CA LYS A 196 -16.06 -16.12 -24.84
C LYS A 196 -15.45 -14.71 -24.76
N LEU A 197 -16.18 -13.67 -25.17
CA LEU A 197 -15.69 -12.29 -25.16
C LEU A 197 -15.53 -11.74 -23.75
N GLU A 198 -16.50 -12.00 -22.88
CA GLU A 198 -16.52 -11.50 -21.50
C GLU A 198 -15.87 -12.46 -20.49
N ASN A 199 -15.33 -13.58 -20.95
CA ASN A 199 -14.69 -14.62 -20.13
C ASN A 199 -15.57 -15.12 -18.97
N ILE A 200 -16.85 -15.33 -19.23
CA ILE A 200 -17.84 -15.83 -18.27
C ILE A 200 -18.51 -17.09 -18.79
N SER A 201 -19.14 -17.86 -17.87
CA SER A 201 -19.81 -19.08 -18.29
C SER A 201 -21.05 -18.81 -19.17
N PRO A 202 -21.36 -19.65 -20.17
CA PRO A 202 -22.61 -19.54 -20.95
C PRO A 202 -23.85 -19.57 -20.05
N THR A 203 -23.81 -20.32 -18.95
CA THR A 203 -24.87 -20.38 -17.95
C THR A 203 -25.12 -19.04 -17.28
N THR A 204 -24.05 -18.27 -17.04
CA THR A 204 -24.16 -16.91 -16.50
C THR A 204 -24.82 -15.99 -17.51
N VAL A 205 -24.40 -16.02 -18.77
CA VAL A 205 -25.02 -15.22 -19.85
C VAL A 205 -26.51 -15.55 -20.01
N GLN A 206 -26.88 -16.85 -19.96
CA GLN A 206 -28.28 -17.28 -20.05
C GLN A 206 -29.10 -16.77 -18.85
N LYS A 207 -28.56 -16.77 -17.64
CA LYS A 207 -29.23 -16.18 -16.44
C LYS A 207 -29.49 -14.69 -16.61
N ILE A 208 -28.52 -13.95 -17.15
CA ILE A 208 -28.65 -12.51 -17.40
C ILE A 208 -29.72 -12.27 -18.46
N LYS A 209 -29.70 -13.05 -19.55
CA LYS A 209 -30.71 -12.98 -20.59
C LYS A 209 -32.13 -13.18 -20.05
N ASN A 210 -32.31 -14.21 -19.21
CA ASN A 210 -33.61 -14.51 -18.60
C ASN A 210 -34.02 -13.37 -17.62
N ALA A 211 -33.10 -12.79 -16.87
CA ALA A 211 -33.36 -11.68 -15.97
C ALA A 211 -33.75 -10.38 -16.72
N GLU A 212 -33.30 -10.22 -17.96
CA GLU A 212 -33.70 -9.10 -18.83
C GLU A 212 -35.07 -9.33 -19.44
N SER A 213 -35.38 -10.56 -19.89
CA SER A 213 -36.64 -10.93 -20.56
C SER A 213 -37.87 -10.88 -19.64
N ILE A 214 -37.71 -10.90 -18.33
CA ILE A 214 -38.82 -10.81 -17.37
C ILE A 214 -39.36 -9.37 -17.24
N ASN A 215 -38.67 -8.35 -17.81
CA ASN A 215 -39.05 -6.94 -17.75
C ASN A 215 -39.58 -6.37 -19.09
N HIS A 216 -39.95 -7.24 -19.99
CA HIS A 216 -40.74 -6.97 -21.21
C HIS A 216 -42.07 -7.74 -21.14
#